data_4b8bf6abe0a580c98cdb531c16553382
#
_entry.id   4b8bf6abe0a580c98cdb531c16553382
#
_cell.length_a   1.000
_cell.length_b   1.000
_cell.length_c   1.000
_cell.angle_alpha   90.00
_cell.angle_beta   90.00
_cell.angle_gamma   90.00
#
_symmetry.space_group_name_H-M   'P 1'
#
loop_
_entity.id
_entity.type
_entity.pdbx_description
1 polymer ?
#
loop_
_entity_poly.entity_id
_entity_poly.type
_entity_poly.pdbx_seq_one_letter_code
_entity_poly.pdbx_strand_id
1 'polypeptide(L)'
;MIINLIFAARKWHNFNINPLYLTYVQTNIMQTSLFHYCGSEWKKHTVSQLAENTNAQLVLCFGGKEVLQKPGIYAVVKEQFPAAEITMCSTAGEIYQDAVQENSLVAVALQFEKTTINTASVNIADHQNSYDAALALAGKLPNKGLKYVMVFSDGRLVNGSELVKGLNLVTGKDVLVTGGLAGDGADFKSTLVGLNEQPAPGKIVAAGFYGDAITITHGSQGGWDIFGLEKEITRSESNVLFEIENQNALELYKKYLGPEAANLPASALLFPLYVTIPGAAKPVVRTILSIDEERKSMTFAGDVP
;
A
#
# COMPACT_ATOMS: atom_id res chain seq x y z
N MET A 1 -3.56 3.79 6.68
CA MET A 1 -3.01 2.45 6.99
C MET A 1 -1.54 2.49 6.61
N ILE A 2 -0.64 2.57 7.59
CA ILE A 2 0.81 2.47 7.36
C ILE A 2 1.09 0.99 7.20
N ILE A 3 1.41 0.55 5.99
CA ILE A 3 1.84 -0.81 5.74
C ILE A 3 3.36 -0.83 5.90
N ASN A 4 3.83 -1.32 7.03
CA ASN A 4 5.23 -1.72 7.16
C ASN A 4 5.38 -3.06 6.43
N LEU A 5 5.94 -3.04 5.23
CA LEU A 5 6.42 -4.23 4.55
C LEU A 5 7.65 -4.75 5.30
N ILE A 6 7.42 -5.59 6.31
CA ILE A 6 8.51 -6.30 6.99
C ILE A 6 8.78 -7.57 6.18
N PHE A 7 9.79 -7.54 5.35
CA PHE A 7 10.41 -8.76 4.84
C PHE A 7 11.24 -9.35 5.98
N ALA A 8 10.71 -10.38 6.64
CA ALA A 8 11.43 -11.06 7.72
C ALA A 8 12.61 -11.86 7.13
N ALA A 9 13.80 -11.25 7.18
CA ALA A 9 15.03 -12.03 7.12
C ALA A 9 15.14 -12.79 8.44
N ARG A 10 15.03 -14.12 8.42
CA ARG A 10 15.29 -14.96 9.59
C ARG A 10 16.72 -14.73 10.06
N LYS A 11 16.91 -14.04 11.17
CA LYS A 11 18.14 -14.08 11.97
C LYS A 11 18.18 -15.44 12.67
N TRP A 12 19.02 -16.33 12.20
CA TRP A 12 19.36 -17.54 12.92
C TRP A 12 20.31 -17.20 14.05
N HIS A 13 19.91 -17.46 15.27
CA HIS A 13 20.84 -17.49 16.41
C HIS A 13 21.82 -18.65 16.22
N ASN A 14 23.11 -18.36 16.43
CA ASN A 14 24.21 -19.29 16.41
C ASN A 14 23.94 -20.46 17.37
N PHE A 15 23.55 -21.61 16.83
CA PHE A 15 23.77 -22.89 17.48
C PHE A 15 25.13 -23.40 17.00
N ASN A 16 26.05 -23.58 17.94
CA ASN A 16 27.31 -24.23 17.72
C ASN A 16 27.05 -25.69 17.35
N ILE A 17 27.02 -26.02 16.08
CA ILE A 17 26.98 -27.38 15.57
C ILE A 17 28.32 -27.63 14.89
N ASN A 18 28.99 -28.76 15.35
CA ASN A 18 30.24 -29.30 14.89
C ASN A 18 30.40 -29.29 13.35
N PRO A 19 31.56 -28.86 12.77
CA PRO A 19 31.68 -28.55 11.35
C PRO A 19 32.02 -29.77 10.46
N LEU A 20 31.43 -30.94 10.71
CA LEU A 20 31.57 -32.09 9.85
C LEU A 20 30.22 -32.49 9.24
N TYR A 21 30.10 -32.32 7.92
CA TYR A 21 28.98 -32.71 7.05
C TYR A 21 27.73 -31.86 7.04
N LEU A 22 27.83 -30.71 6.42
CA LEU A 22 26.68 -30.10 5.70
C LEU A 22 27.25 -29.17 4.64
N THR A 23 27.38 -29.66 3.42
CA THR A 23 27.31 -28.82 2.23
C THR A 23 25.91 -28.20 2.22
N TYR A 24 25.76 -27.04 2.86
CA TYR A 24 24.53 -26.25 2.79
C TYR A 24 24.44 -25.74 1.36
N VAL A 25 23.66 -26.38 0.53
CA VAL A 25 23.17 -25.77 -0.71
C VAL A 25 22.23 -24.67 -0.24
N GLN A 26 22.71 -23.45 -0.17
CA GLN A 26 21.92 -22.28 0.11
C GLN A 26 21.03 -22.06 -1.13
N THR A 27 19.88 -22.72 -1.18
CA THR A 27 18.86 -22.45 -2.18
C THR A 27 18.21 -21.14 -1.79
N ASN A 28 18.70 -20.04 -2.34
CA ASN A 28 18.04 -18.74 -2.26
C ASN A 28 16.77 -18.77 -3.13
N ILE A 29 15.65 -19.17 -2.54
CA ILE A 29 14.34 -19.26 -3.22
C ILE A 29 13.84 -17.88 -3.66
N MET A 30 14.30 -16.82 -2.99
CA MET A 30 14.02 -15.42 -3.31
C MET A 30 15.25 -14.55 -3.02
N GLN A 31 15.57 -13.66 -3.93
CA GLN A 31 16.61 -12.64 -3.74
C GLN A 31 15.98 -11.24 -3.82
N THR A 32 16.49 -10.33 -2.99
CA THR A 32 16.01 -8.96 -2.93
C THR A 32 17.16 -7.97 -2.94
N SER A 33 16.98 -6.85 -3.60
CA SER A 33 17.88 -5.70 -3.49
C SER A 33 17.07 -4.42 -3.32
N LEU A 34 17.58 -3.54 -2.48
CA LEU A 34 17.00 -2.24 -2.20
C LEU A 34 17.82 -1.16 -2.91
N PHE A 35 17.14 -0.27 -3.60
CA PHE A 35 17.73 0.84 -4.33
C PHE A 35 17.11 2.15 -3.89
N HIS A 36 17.90 3.19 -3.88
CA HIS A 36 17.47 4.56 -3.61
C HIS A 36 17.90 5.46 -4.77
N TYR A 37 16.92 6.15 -5.36
CA TYR A 37 17.14 7.13 -6.42
C TYR A 37 16.89 8.53 -5.87
N CYS A 38 17.93 9.36 -5.87
CA CYS A 38 17.88 10.73 -5.39
C CYS A 38 18.84 11.60 -6.22
N GLY A 39 18.41 12.79 -6.63
CA GLY A 39 19.26 13.71 -7.38
C GLY A 39 19.79 13.16 -8.71
N SER A 40 19.06 12.25 -9.36
CA SER A 40 19.44 11.55 -10.60
C SER A 40 20.50 10.44 -10.45
N GLU A 41 20.77 10.01 -9.24
CA GLU A 41 21.71 8.93 -8.95
C GLU A 41 21.04 7.75 -8.24
N TRP A 42 21.48 6.54 -8.60
CA TRP A 42 21.08 5.31 -7.93
C TRP A 42 22.10 4.91 -6.86
N LYS A 43 21.61 4.63 -5.65
CA LYS A 43 22.38 3.98 -4.58
C LYS A 43 21.78 2.59 -4.32
N LYS A 44 22.62 1.57 -4.36
CA LYS A 44 22.19 0.18 -4.10
C LYS A 44 22.55 -0.22 -2.68
N HIS A 45 21.60 -0.79 -1.97
CA HIS A 45 21.83 -1.52 -0.72
C HIS A 45 21.37 -2.97 -0.92
N THR A 46 22.32 -3.90 -0.90
CA THR A 46 22.05 -5.31 -1.15
C THR A 46 21.67 -6.00 0.16
N VAL A 47 20.46 -6.50 0.26
CA VAL A 47 19.95 -7.25 1.42
C VAL A 47 20.23 -8.75 1.26
N SER A 48 20.14 -9.27 0.04
CA SER A 48 20.61 -10.58 -0.38
C SER A 48 21.26 -10.44 -1.75
N GLN A 49 22.23 -11.29 -2.09
CA GLN A 49 22.98 -11.15 -3.34
C GLN A 49 22.08 -11.39 -4.57
N LEU A 50 21.41 -10.35 -5.05
CA LEU A 50 21.06 -10.31 -6.47
C LEU A 50 22.36 -10.17 -7.25
N ALA A 51 22.71 -11.19 -8.00
CA ALA A 51 23.93 -11.19 -8.79
C ALA A 51 23.92 -10.04 -9.83
N GLU A 52 22.77 -9.80 -10.44
CA GLU A 52 22.56 -8.73 -11.42
C GLU A 52 21.14 -8.17 -11.35
N ASN A 53 20.98 -6.86 -11.57
CA ASN A 53 19.68 -6.18 -11.59
C ASN A 53 18.77 -6.66 -12.75
N THR A 54 19.39 -7.20 -13.80
CA THR A 54 18.72 -7.68 -15.02
C THR A 54 17.81 -8.88 -14.79
N ASN A 55 17.98 -9.61 -13.68
CA ASN A 55 17.20 -10.82 -13.37
C ASN A 55 15.98 -10.54 -12.46
N ALA A 56 15.75 -9.31 -12.06
CA ALA A 56 14.55 -8.98 -11.29
C ALA A 56 13.28 -9.22 -12.12
N GLN A 57 12.30 -9.89 -11.53
CA GLN A 57 11.01 -10.16 -12.16
C GLN A 57 9.96 -9.15 -11.76
N LEU A 58 10.07 -8.58 -10.56
CA LEU A 58 9.18 -7.53 -10.06
C LEU A 58 10.00 -6.46 -9.37
N VAL A 59 9.69 -5.21 -9.66
CA VAL A 59 10.24 -4.05 -8.95
C VAL A 59 9.09 -3.23 -8.37
N LEU A 60 9.14 -3.04 -7.06
CA LEU A 60 8.21 -2.21 -6.31
C LEU A 60 8.87 -0.85 -6.08
N CYS A 61 8.32 0.20 -6.67
CA CYS A 61 8.83 1.56 -6.55
C CYS A 61 7.89 2.41 -5.68
N PHE A 62 8.46 3.02 -4.66
CA PHE A 62 7.79 3.96 -3.76
C PHE A 62 8.51 5.29 -3.85
N GLY A 63 7.80 6.36 -4.16
CA GLY A 63 8.47 7.65 -4.35
C GLY A 63 7.59 8.85 -4.05
N GLY A 64 8.25 9.96 -3.71
CA GLY A 64 7.59 11.25 -3.58
C GLY A 64 6.87 11.63 -4.88
N LYS A 65 5.70 12.22 -4.76
CA LYS A 65 4.88 12.64 -5.90
C LYS A 65 5.67 13.47 -6.91
N GLU A 66 6.50 14.41 -6.44
CA GLU A 66 7.32 15.29 -7.26
C GLU A 66 8.33 14.52 -8.10
N VAL A 67 8.85 13.41 -7.56
CA VAL A 67 9.77 12.54 -8.30
C VAL A 67 9.02 11.73 -9.33
N LEU A 68 7.87 11.15 -8.93
CA LEU A 68 7.07 10.31 -9.82
C LEU A 68 6.37 11.08 -10.94
N GLN A 69 6.13 12.38 -10.78
CA GLN A 69 5.60 13.24 -11.83
C GLN A 69 6.63 13.64 -12.89
N LYS A 70 7.93 13.47 -12.62
CA LYS A 70 8.97 13.83 -13.61
C LYS A 70 8.78 13.03 -14.89
N PRO A 71 8.69 13.69 -16.06
CA PRO A 71 8.63 12.99 -17.33
C PRO A 71 9.81 12.03 -17.49
N GLY A 72 9.50 10.78 -17.88
CA GLY A 72 10.52 9.77 -18.11
C GLY A 72 11.01 9.03 -16.86
N ILE A 73 10.46 9.26 -15.67
CA ILE A 73 10.87 8.52 -14.47
C ILE A 73 10.69 7.00 -14.62
N TYR A 74 9.64 6.57 -15.32
CA TYR A 74 9.46 5.16 -15.65
C TYR A 74 10.62 4.64 -16.52
N ALA A 75 11.05 5.39 -17.52
CA ALA A 75 12.16 4.99 -18.39
C ALA A 75 13.48 4.84 -17.61
N VAL A 76 13.74 5.72 -16.66
CA VAL A 76 14.91 5.64 -15.74
C VAL A 76 14.88 4.34 -14.92
N VAL A 77 13.71 3.97 -14.39
CA VAL A 77 13.57 2.71 -13.65
C VAL A 77 13.68 1.51 -14.58
N LYS A 78 13.08 1.57 -15.78
CA LYS A 78 13.10 0.49 -16.77
C LYS A 78 14.50 0.22 -17.32
N GLU A 79 15.31 1.25 -17.50
CA GLU A 79 16.73 1.11 -17.87
C GLU A 79 17.52 0.33 -16.80
N GLN A 80 17.24 0.60 -15.52
CA GLN A 80 17.87 -0.10 -14.40
C GLN A 80 17.40 -1.56 -14.27
N PHE A 81 16.13 -1.86 -14.66
CA PHE A 81 15.49 -3.17 -14.52
C PHE A 81 14.76 -3.58 -15.81
N PRO A 82 15.50 -3.89 -16.88
CA PRO A 82 14.91 -4.04 -18.24
C PRO A 82 13.93 -5.20 -18.38
N ALA A 83 14.08 -6.28 -17.62
CA ALA A 83 13.24 -7.48 -17.68
C ALA A 83 12.05 -7.45 -16.70
N ALA A 84 12.07 -6.55 -15.70
CA ALA A 84 11.10 -6.58 -14.61
C ALA A 84 9.74 -6.00 -14.99
N GLU A 85 8.69 -6.54 -14.35
CA GLU A 85 7.43 -5.85 -14.12
C GLU A 85 7.67 -4.74 -13.09
N ILE A 86 7.25 -3.52 -13.38
CA ILE A 86 7.52 -2.35 -12.55
C ILE A 86 6.22 -1.75 -12.06
N THR A 87 6.03 -1.77 -10.73
CA THR A 87 4.94 -1.04 -10.08
C THR A 87 5.49 0.23 -9.46
N MET A 88 4.78 1.33 -9.60
CA MET A 88 5.15 2.63 -9.03
C MET A 88 3.99 3.17 -8.20
N CYS A 89 4.27 3.67 -7.01
CA CYS A 89 3.27 4.17 -6.07
C CYS A 89 3.79 5.42 -5.36
N SER A 90 3.03 6.50 -5.37
CA SER A 90 3.38 7.70 -4.61
C SER A 90 3.16 7.51 -3.11
N THR A 91 3.97 8.15 -2.30
CA THR A 91 4.00 8.01 -0.84
C THR A 91 4.06 9.36 -0.13
N ALA A 92 3.88 9.33 1.18
CA ALA A 92 4.06 10.48 2.06
C ALA A 92 5.45 10.52 2.72
N GLY A 93 6.39 9.73 2.21
CA GLY A 93 7.76 9.61 2.67
C GLY A 93 8.31 8.20 2.40
N GLU A 94 9.54 8.12 1.90
CA GLU A 94 10.19 6.89 1.47
C GLU A 94 11.09 6.35 2.58
N ILE A 95 10.85 5.10 3.00
CA ILE A 95 11.70 4.43 4.00
C ILE A 95 12.87 3.77 3.26
N TYR A 96 14.08 4.28 3.52
CA TYR A 96 15.32 3.70 3.03
C TYR A 96 16.26 3.41 4.19
N GLN A 97 16.54 2.12 4.42
CA GLN A 97 17.29 1.62 5.59
C GLN A 97 16.59 2.02 6.91
N ASP A 98 17.19 2.87 7.71
CA ASP A 98 16.75 3.32 9.03
C ASP A 98 16.20 4.76 9.05
N ALA A 99 16.04 5.36 7.88
CA ALA A 99 15.59 6.74 7.74
C ALA A 99 14.40 6.89 6.80
N VAL A 100 13.58 7.91 7.06
CA VAL A 100 12.54 8.37 6.13
C VAL A 100 13.16 9.47 5.28
N GLN A 101 13.01 9.33 3.96
CA GLN A 101 13.43 10.30 2.96
C GLN A 101 12.21 10.98 2.35
N GLU A 102 12.40 12.15 1.79
CA GLU A 102 11.39 12.87 1.01
C GLU A 102 11.94 13.20 -0.37
N ASN A 103 11.07 13.37 -1.35
CA ASN A 103 11.44 13.72 -2.72
C ASN A 103 12.46 12.76 -3.35
N SER A 104 12.34 11.50 -3.05
CA SER A 104 13.18 10.42 -3.52
C SER A 104 12.36 9.29 -4.15
N LEU A 105 13.01 8.24 -4.63
CA LEU A 105 12.36 6.99 -5.02
C LEU A 105 13.13 5.82 -4.43
N VAL A 106 12.44 4.97 -3.71
CA VAL A 106 12.95 3.69 -3.20
C VAL A 106 12.39 2.56 -4.05
N ALA A 107 13.27 1.71 -4.56
CA ALA A 107 12.88 0.56 -5.37
C ALA A 107 13.35 -0.74 -4.71
N VAL A 108 12.44 -1.70 -4.60
CA VAL A 108 12.73 -3.06 -4.14
C VAL A 108 12.65 -4.00 -5.34
N ALA A 109 13.79 -4.52 -5.74
CA ALA A 109 13.89 -5.49 -6.82
C ALA A 109 13.81 -6.91 -6.25
N LEU A 110 12.92 -7.73 -6.83
CA LEU A 110 12.61 -9.09 -6.40
C LEU A 110 12.91 -10.07 -7.52
N GLN A 111 13.67 -11.13 -7.17
CA GLN A 111 13.92 -12.28 -8.03
C GLN A 111 13.48 -13.55 -7.34
N PHE A 112 12.69 -14.36 -8.03
CA PHE A 112 12.18 -15.66 -7.56
C PHE A 112 12.67 -16.79 -8.44
N GLU A 113 12.99 -17.95 -7.84
CA GLU A 113 13.35 -19.15 -8.60
C GLU A 113 12.12 -19.96 -9.02
N LYS A 114 11.10 -20.03 -8.14
CA LYS A 114 9.97 -20.96 -8.30
C LYS A 114 8.60 -20.28 -8.25
N THR A 115 8.56 -18.98 -7.97
CA THR A 115 7.33 -18.19 -7.92
C THR A 115 7.17 -17.41 -9.21
N THR A 116 6.01 -17.54 -9.84
CA THR A 116 5.66 -16.77 -11.03
C THR A 116 4.90 -15.50 -10.61
N ILE A 117 5.14 -14.40 -11.32
CA ILE A 117 4.48 -13.13 -11.11
C ILE A 117 3.61 -12.82 -12.34
N ASN A 118 2.36 -12.43 -12.11
CA ASN A 118 1.52 -11.80 -13.13
C ASN A 118 0.99 -10.48 -12.58
N THR A 119 1.00 -9.46 -13.41
CA THR A 119 0.56 -8.12 -13.02
C THR A 119 -0.66 -7.70 -13.83
N ALA A 120 -1.48 -6.84 -13.25
CA ALA A 120 -2.66 -6.28 -13.91
C ALA A 120 -2.89 -4.84 -13.44
N SER A 121 -3.51 -4.04 -14.29
CA SER A 121 -3.96 -2.70 -13.94
C SER A 121 -5.33 -2.38 -14.51
N VAL A 122 -6.04 -1.48 -13.83
CA VAL A 122 -7.28 -0.84 -14.27
C VAL A 122 -7.24 0.64 -13.91
N ASN A 123 -8.12 1.43 -14.51
CA ASN A 123 -8.35 2.80 -14.10
C ASN A 123 -9.74 2.90 -13.45
N ILE A 124 -9.85 3.52 -12.29
CA ILE A 124 -11.14 3.71 -11.60
C ILE A 124 -12.17 4.46 -12.46
N ALA A 125 -11.70 5.36 -13.32
CA ALA A 125 -12.58 6.12 -14.21
C ALA A 125 -13.32 5.26 -15.26
N ASP A 126 -12.86 4.03 -15.52
CA ASP A 126 -13.49 3.09 -16.44
C ASP A 126 -14.56 2.22 -15.76
N HIS A 127 -14.83 2.44 -14.47
CA HIS A 127 -15.74 1.64 -13.63
C HIS A 127 -16.73 2.49 -12.87
N GLN A 128 -17.85 1.91 -12.44
CA GLN A 128 -18.89 2.64 -11.71
C GLN A 128 -18.46 3.00 -10.28
N ASN A 129 -17.67 2.12 -9.66
CA ASN A 129 -17.20 2.25 -8.28
C ASN A 129 -15.93 1.41 -8.05
N SER A 130 -15.36 1.48 -6.85
CA SER A 130 -14.15 0.78 -6.49
C SER A 130 -14.33 -0.75 -6.42
N TYR A 131 -15.51 -1.22 -6.10
CA TYR A 131 -15.84 -2.64 -6.08
C TYR A 131 -15.82 -3.24 -7.49
N ASP A 132 -16.45 -2.58 -8.47
CA ASP A 132 -16.48 -3.02 -9.87
C ASP A 132 -15.06 -2.99 -10.49
N ALA A 133 -14.28 -1.96 -10.15
CA ALA A 133 -12.87 -1.88 -10.54
C ALA A 133 -12.05 -3.06 -9.98
N ALA A 134 -12.33 -3.46 -8.73
CA ALA A 134 -11.69 -4.61 -8.10
C ALA A 134 -12.03 -5.93 -8.77
N LEU A 135 -13.31 -6.14 -9.14
CA LEU A 135 -13.74 -7.33 -9.88
C LEU A 135 -13.02 -7.42 -11.23
N ALA A 136 -12.96 -6.30 -11.96
CA ALA A 136 -12.28 -6.23 -13.25
C ALA A 136 -10.77 -6.48 -13.12
N LEU A 137 -10.13 -5.92 -12.09
CA LEU A 137 -8.70 -6.12 -11.80
C LEU A 137 -8.40 -7.58 -11.48
N ALA A 138 -9.17 -8.18 -10.57
CA ALA A 138 -8.99 -9.57 -10.18
C ALA A 138 -9.25 -10.53 -11.35
N GLY A 139 -10.23 -10.24 -12.21
CA GLY A 139 -10.51 -11.01 -13.42
C GLY A 139 -9.38 -11.04 -14.45
N LYS A 140 -8.43 -10.10 -14.39
CA LYS A 140 -7.22 -10.08 -15.23
C LYS A 140 -6.09 -10.97 -14.68
N LEU A 141 -6.18 -11.40 -13.41
CA LEU A 141 -5.19 -12.27 -12.80
C LEU A 141 -5.64 -13.74 -12.94
N PRO A 142 -4.80 -14.65 -13.46
CA PRO A 142 -5.12 -16.07 -13.48
C PRO A 142 -5.38 -16.61 -12.07
N ASN A 143 -6.48 -17.33 -11.86
CA ASN A 143 -6.79 -17.88 -10.53
C ASN A 143 -5.97 -19.13 -10.17
N LYS A 144 -5.55 -19.90 -11.19
CA LYS A 144 -4.83 -21.17 -10.97
C LYS A 144 -3.47 -20.93 -10.35
N GLY A 145 -3.28 -21.44 -9.14
CA GLY A 145 -2.00 -21.36 -8.42
C GLY A 145 -1.73 -20.01 -7.76
N LEU A 146 -2.70 -19.08 -7.78
CA LEU A 146 -2.59 -17.79 -7.10
C LEU A 146 -2.54 -18.00 -5.58
N LYS A 147 -1.55 -17.42 -4.91
CA LYS A 147 -1.33 -17.52 -3.46
C LYS A 147 -1.46 -16.17 -2.75
N TYR A 148 -1.14 -15.11 -3.47
CA TYR A 148 -1.09 -13.78 -2.88
C TYR A 148 -1.31 -12.70 -3.93
N VAL A 149 -2.00 -11.65 -3.55
CA VAL A 149 -2.16 -10.43 -4.34
C VAL A 149 -1.65 -9.23 -3.55
N MET A 150 -0.69 -8.50 -4.13
CA MET A 150 -0.28 -7.20 -3.65
C MET A 150 -0.94 -6.13 -4.52
N VAL A 151 -1.66 -5.19 -3.91
CA VAL A 151 -2.39 -4.15 -4.63
C VAL A 151 -1.97 -2.75 -4.20
N PHE A 152 -1.79 -1.87 -5.18
CA PHE A 152 -1.60 -0.43 -4.97
C PHE A 152 -2.68 0.33 -5.73
N SER A 153 -3.26 1.33 -5.12
CA SER A 153 -4.32 2.11 -5.77
C SER A 153 -4.20 3.58 -5.50
N ASP A 154 -4.81 4.38 -6.37
CA ASP A 154 -5.03 5.79 -6.08
C ASP A 154 -5.64 5.98 -4.70
N GLY A 155 -5.09 6.90 -3.90
CA GLY A 155 -5.48 7.11 -2.51
C GLY A 155 -6.67 8.05 -2.33
N ARG A 156 -7.05 8.79 -3.38
CA ARG A 156 -8.16 9.76 -3.33
C ARG A 156 -9.43 9.26 -4.01
N LEU A 157 -9.27 8.60 -5.14
CA LEU A 157 -10.38 8.22 -6.02
C LEU A 157 -10.91 6.81 -5.72
N VAL A 158 -10.19 6.03 -4.92
CA VAL A 158 -10.52 4.63 -4.63
C VAL A 158 -10.94 4.44 -3.18
N ASN A 159 -12.11 3.85 -2.97
CA ASN A 159 -12.54 3.36 -1.66
C ASN A 159 -11.84 2.02 -1.38
N GLY A 160 -10.91 2.02 -0.42
CA GLY A 160 -10.11 0.84 -0.06
C GLY A 160 -10.94 -0.34 0.46
N SER A 161 -12.05 -0.10 1.16
CA SER A 161 -12.95 -1.16 1.66
C SER A 161 -13.64 -1.89 0.52
N GLU A 162 -14.20 -1.16 -0.43
CA GLU A 162 -14.82 -1.71 -1.63
C GLU A 162 -13.81 -2.46 -2.50
N LEU A 163 -12.61 -1.88 -2.67
CA LEU A 163 -11.52 -2.51 -3.42
C LEU A 163 -11.17 -3.89 -2.84
N VAL A 164 -10.92 -3.97 -1.53
CA VAL A 164 -10.57 -5.22 -0.86
C VAL A 164 -11.74 -6.22 -0.91
N LYS A 165 -12.96 -5.77 -0.72
CA LYS A 165 -14.17 -6.61 -0.81
C LYS A 165 -14.31 -7.26 -2.20
N GLY A 166 -14.14 -6.47 -3.27
CA GLY A 166 -14.21 -6.99 -4.64
C GLY A 166 -13.08 -7.95 -4.98
N LEU A 167 -11.85 -7.64 -4.58
CA LEU A 167 -10.69 -8.54 -4.75
C LEU A 167 -10.93 -9.88 -4.05
N ASN A 168 -11.29 -9.88 -2.77
CA ASN A 168 -11.52 -11.10 -1.98
C ASN A 168 -12.66 -11.96 -2.52
N LEU A 169 -13.68 -11.36 -3.15
CA LEU A 169 -14.76 -12.13 -3.78
C LEU A 169 -14.24 -13.00 -4.93
N VAL A 170 -13.36 -12.47 -5.76
CA VAL A 170 -12.84 -13.17 -6.95
C VAL A 170 -11.70 -14.12 -6.59
N THR A 171 -10.75 -13.67 -5.75
CA THR A 171 -9.56 -14.47 -5.41
C THR A 171 -9.87 -15.59 -4.42
N GLY A 172 -10.96 -15.46 -3.65
CA GLY A 172 -11.35 -16.44 -2.63
C GLY A 172 -10.61 -16.24 -1.29
N LYS A 173 -11.06 -17.02 -0.28
CA LYS A 173 -10.57 -16.87 1.11
C LYS A 173 -9.17 -17.39 1.35
N ASP A 174 -8.66 -18.25 0.47
CA ASP A 174 -7.35 -18.89 0.61
C ASP A 174 -6.21 -18.05 0.01
N VAL A 175 -6.55 -16.96 -0.69
CA VAL A 175 -5.60 -16.01 -1.27
C VAL A 175 -5.49 -14.79 -0.37
N LEU A 176 -4.32 -14.55 0.17
CA LEU A 176 -4.06 -13.35 0.95
C LEU A 176 -4.00 -12.13 0.02
N VAL A 177 -4.75 -11.10 0.33
CA VAL A 177 -4.71 -9.80 -0.37
C VAL A 177 -4.19 -8.75 0.60
N THR A 178 -3.09 -8.08 0.25
CA THR A 178 -2.59 -6.92 0.98
C THR A 178 -2.19 -5.82 0.01
N GLY A 179 -1.98 -4.63 0.53
CA GLY A 179 -1.56 -3.49 -0.29
C GLY A 179 -1.77 -2.17 0.42
N GLY A 180 -1.87 -1.10 -0.35
CA GLY A 180 -2.06 0.24 0.19
C GLY A 180 -2.62 1.22 -0.82
N LEU A 181 -3.20 2.28 -0.27
CA LEU A 181 -3.57 3.48 -1.00
C LEU A 181 -2.33 4.37 -1.12
N ALA A 182 -2.11 4.93 -2.30
CA ALA A 182 -1.04 5.88 -2.55
C ALA A 182 -1.24 7.18 -1.75
N GLY A 183 -0.15 7.82 -1.36
CA GLY A 183 -0.13 9.07 -0.62
C GLY A 183 0.52 10.20 -1.42
N ASP A 184 0.30 11.44 -0.99
CA ASP A 184 0.94 12.65 -1.53
C ASP A 184 1.35 13.64 -0.41
N GLY A 185 1.81 13.09 0.71
CA GLY A 185 2.16 13.87 1.90
C GLY A 185 0.93 14.53 2.53
N ALA A 186 1.06 15.81 2.84
CA ALA A 186 -0.02 16.64 3.39
C ALA A 186 -0.83 17.41 2.33
N ASP A 187 -0.57 17.18 1.05
CA ASP A 187 -1.17 17.93 -0.05
C ASP A 187 -2.62 17.56 -0.31
N PHE A 188 -2.99 16.29 -0.21
CA PHE A 188 -4.33 15.73 -0.51
C PHE A 188 -4.88 16.13 -1.88
N LYS A 189 -4.00 16.34 -2.88
CA LYS A 189 -4.40 16.83 -4.21
C LYS A 189 -4.49 15.71 -5.24
N SER A 190 -3.47 14.86 -5.33
CA SER A 190 -3.46 13.74 -6.27
C SER A 190 -2.40 12.72 -5.90
N THR A 191 -2.73 11.46 -6.04
CA THR A 191 -1.83 10.34 -5.86
C THR A 191 -1.53 9.67 -7.19
N LEU A 192 -0.42 8.97 -7.28
CA LEU A 192 0.08 8.41 -8.53
C LEU A 192 0.37 6.92 -8.37
N VAL A 193 -0.14 6.12 -9.29
CA VAL A 193 0.15 4.70 -9.39
C VAL A 193 0.41 4.34 -10.85
N GLY A 194 1.32 3.42 -11.12
CA GLY A 194 1.65 2.96 -12.47
C GLY A 194 2.10 1.51 -12.48
N LEU A 195 1.84 0.84 -13.61
CA LEU A 195 2.33 -0.50 -13.91
C LEU A 195 2.94 -0.47 -15.31
N ASN A 196 4.26 -0.65 -15.40
CA ASN A 196 4.99 -0.65 -16.67
C ASN A 196 4.78 0.61 -17.52
N GLU A 197 4.41 1.70 -16.90
CA GLU A 197 4.17 3.00 -17.53
C GLU A 197 4.45 4.16 -16.57
N GLN A 198 4.45 5.38 -17.09
CA GLN A 198 4.49 6.59 -16.27
C GLN A 198 3.31 6.58 -15.29
N PRO A 199 3.55 6.72 -13.97
CA PRO A 199 2.46 6.69 -12.99
C PRO A 199 1.50 7.87 -13.17
N ALA A 200 0.21 7.59 -12.97
CA ALA A 200 -0.89 8.53 -13.18
C ALA A 200 -1.96 8.39 -12.11
N PRO A 201 -2.81 9.42 -11.93
CA PRO A 201 -3.98 9.34 -11.05
C PRO A 201 -5.01 8.30 -11.53
N GLY A 202 -5.80 7.77 -10.62
CA GLY A 202 -6.91 6.86 -10.91
C GLY A 202 -6.52 5.42 -11.19
N LYS A 203 -5.24 5.08 -11.19
CA LYS A 203 -4.77 3.73 -11.44
C LYS A 203 -4.90 2.83 -10.21
N ILE A 204 -5.25 1.56 -10.46
CA ILE A 204 -5.22 0.46 -9.50
C ILE A 204 -4.37 -0.64 -10.13
N VAL A 205 -3.35 -1.08 -9.42
CA VAL A 205 -2.36 -2.05 -9.89
C VAL A 205 -2.30 -3.22 -8.95
N ALA A 206 -2.25 -4.43 -9.48
CA ALA A 206 -2.06 -5.65 -8.70
C ALA A 206 -0.91 -6.49 -9.23
N ALA A 207 -0.14 -7.09 -8.32
CA ALA A 207 0.81 -8.15 -8.59
C ALA A 207 0.32 -9.43 -7.90
N GLY A 208 0.03 -10.46 -8.69
CA GLY A 208 -0.31 -11.79 -8.23
C GLY A 208 0.93 -12.68 -8.17
N PHE A 209 1.06 -13.43 -7.08
CA PHE A 209 2.17 -14.36 -6.82
C PHE A 209 1.65 -15.81 -6.86
N TYR A 210 2.32 -16.65 -7.63
CA TYR A 210 1.84 -17.99 -7.98
C TYR A 210 2.84 -19.08 -7.61
N GLY A 211 2.30 -20.24 -7.24
CA GLY A 211 3.08 -21.45 -6.95
C GLY A 211 3.19 -21.74 -5.46
N ASP A 212 3.51 -23.01 -5.14
CA ASP A 212 3.54 -23.50 -3.76
C ASP A 212 4.87 -23.23 -3.02
N ALA A 213 5.84 -22.64 -3.71
CA ALA A 213 7.17 -22.36 -3.14
C ALA A 213 7.21 -21.06 -2.33
N ILE A 214 6.15 -20.25 -2.34
CA ILE A 214 6.06 -18.99 -1.60
C ILE A 214 5.16 -19.15 -0.38
N THR A 215 5.62 -18.66 0.77
CA THR A 215 4.82 -18.48 1.97
C THR A 215 4.80 -17.01 2.34
N ILE A 216 3.62 -16.43 2.48
CA ILE A 216 3.44 -15.02 2.78
C ILE A 216 2.70 -14.89 4.09
N THR A 217 3.20 -14.02 4.95
CA THR A 217 2.56 -13.62 6.20
C THR A 217 2.43 -12.10 6.24
N HIS A 218 1.49 -11.59 7.00
CA HIS A 218 1.32 -10.17 7.20
C HIS A 218 1.20 -9.85 8.68
N GLY A 219 1.54 -8.61 9.04
CA GLY A 219 1.32 -8.04 10.35
C GLY A 219 0.80 -6.62 10.19
N SER A 220 -0.06 -6.20 11.10
CA SER A 220 -0.55 -4.82 11.20
C SER A 220 -0.49 -4.38 12.65
N GLN A 221 0.18 -3.26 12.89
CA GLN A 221 0.24 -2.63 14.21
C GLN A 221 0.12 -1.12 14.04
N GLY A 222 -0.80 -0.51 14.80
CA GLY A 222 -0.92 0.94 14.91
C GLY A 222 -0.13 1.47 16.10
N GLY A 223 0.18 2.77 16.05
CA GLY A 223 0.82 3.51 17.15
C GLY A 223 -0.11 4.53 17.82
N TRP A 224 -1.43 4.42 17.57
CA TRP A 224 -2.42 5.33 18.11
C TRP A 224 -3.03 4.77 19.39
N ASP A 225 -3.16 5.63 20.41
CA ASP A 225 -3.95 5.34 21.60
C ASP A 225 -5.33 5.97 21.48
N ILE A 226 -6.33 5.31 22.10
CA ILE A 226 -7.71 5.81 22.09
C ILE A 226 -7.79 7.03 23.00
N PHE A 227 -8.38 8.11 22.48
CA PHE A 227 -8.66 9.33 23.21
C PHE A 227 -10.17 9.58 23.30
N GLY A 228 -10.67 9.74 24.51
CA GLY A 228 -12.07 10.04 24.78
C GLY A 228 -12.97 8.81 24.91
N LEU A 229 -14.27 9.04 24.97
CA LEU A 229 -15.31 8.02 25.09
C LEU A 229 -15.75 7.53 23.71
N GLU A 230 -16.15 6.25 23.64
CA GLU A 230 -16.85 5.73 22.47
C GLU A 230 -18.14 6.52 22.20
N LYS A 231 -18.39 6.75 20.91
CA LYS A 231 -19.56 7.48 20.41
C LYS A 231 -20.18 6.74 19.25
N GLU A 232 -21.49 6.78 19.19
CA GLU A 232 -22.25 6.08 18.14
C GLU A 232 -22.26 6.91 16.84
N ILE A 233 -21.91 6.28 15.72
CA ILE A 233 -22.15 6.84 14.39
C ILE A 233 -23.63 6.71 14.08
N THR A 234 -24.33 7.85 13.94
CA THR A 234 -25.76 7.89 13.72
C THR A 234 -26.17 8.12 12.27
N ARG A 235 -25.25 8.65 11.43
CA ARG A 235 -25.46 8.76 9.98
C ARG A 235 -24.14 8.73 9.20
N SER A 236 -24.06 7.77 8.28
CA SER A 236 -22.96 7.62 7.32
C SER A 236 -23.49 7.09 6.00
N GLU A 237 -22.73 7.27 4.93
CA GLU A 237 -22.99 6.72 3.61
C GLU A 237 -21.67 6.23 3.03
N SER A 238 -21.48 4.89 2.94
CA SER A 238 -20.22 4.28 2.48
C SER A 238 -19.02 4.78 3.29
N ASN A 239 -18.13 5.56 2.69
CA ASN A 239 -16.97 6.13 3.37
C ASN A 239 -17.14 7.61 3.79
N VAL A 240 -18.37 8.10 3.82
CA VAL A 240 -18.68 9.49 4.23
C VAL A 240 -19.44 9.49 5.56
N LEU A 241 -18.92 10.21 6.54
CA LEU A 241 -19.49 10.36 7.87
C LEU A 241 -20.16 11.72 8.00
N PHE A 242 -21.42 11.73 8.41
CA PHE A 242 -22.25 12.94 8.59
C PHE A 242 -22.54 13.24 10.07
N GLU A 243 -22.90 12.20 10.86
CA GLU A 243 -23.38 12.43 12.22
C GLU A 243 -22.81 11.40 13.21
N ILE A 244 -22.48 11.90 14.40
CA ILE A 244 -22.10 11.13 15.60
C ILE A 244 -23.04 11.59 16.72
N GLU A 245 -23.76 10.65 17.37
CA GLU A 245 -24.73 10.93 18.46
C GLU A 245 -25.76 12.01 18.05
N ASN A 246 -26.25 11.96 16.81
CA ASN A 246 -27.16 12.93 16.22
C ASN A 246 -26.63 14.37 16.17
N GLN A 247 -25.30 14.54 16.28
CA GLN A 247 -24.60 15.81 16.11
C GLN A 247 -23.77 15.78 14.84
N ASN A 248 -23.54 16.94 14.24
CA ASN A 248 -22.69 17.04 13.07
C ASN A 248 -21.27 16.53 13.35
N ALA A 249 -20.83 15.53 12.57
CA ALA A 249 -19.57 14.85 12.81
C ALA A 249 -18.35 15.76 12.59
N LEU A 250 -18.36 16.61 11.56
CA LEU A 250 -17.24 17.54 11.29
C LEU A 250 -17.10 18.60 12.39
N GLU A 251 -18.21 19.17 12.83
CA GLU A 251 -18.18 20.18 13.90
C GLU A 251 -17.75 19.56 15.24
N LEU A 252 -18.23 18.35 15.53
CA LEU A 252 -17.77 17.61 16.72
C LEU A 252 -16.28 17.30 16.64
N TYR A 253 -15.79 16.83 15.49
CA TYR A 253 -14.38 16.53 15.28
C TYR A 253 -13.51 17.78 15.43
N LYS A 254 -13.88 18.91 14.84
CA LYS A 254 -13.20 20.22 15.02
C LYS A 254 -13.11 20.63 16.47
N LYS A 255 -14.19 20.39 17.26
CA LYS A 255 -14.19 20.69 18.70
C LYS A 255 -13.15 19.87 19.46
N TYR A 256 -12.95 18.59 19.10
CA TYR A 256 -11.92 17.76 19.70
C TYR A 256 -10.50 18.15 19.27
N LEU A 257 -10.32 18.57 18.02
CA LEU A 257 -9.03 19.04 17.51
C LEU A 257 -8.57 20.37 18.11
N GLY A 258 -9.52 21.21 18.54
CA GLY A 258 -9.19 22.55 19.05
C GLY A 258 -8.44 23.38 18.00
N PRO A 259 -7.26 23.96 18.34
CA PRO A 259 -6.49 24.77 17.40
C PRO A 259 -6.08 24.05 16.11
N GLU A 260 -5.87 22.73 16.18
CA GLU A 260 -5.47 21.91 15.01
C GLU A 260 -6.54 21.82 13.93
N ALA A 261 -7.78 22.17 14.24
CA ALA A 261 -8.87 22.22 13.27
C ALA A 261 -8.64 23.21 12.11
N ALA A 262 -7.81 24.23 12.35
CA ALA A 262 -7.46 25.20 11.31
C ALA A 262 -6.62 24.61 10.17
N ASN A 263 -5.95 23.48 10.45
CA ASN A 263 -5.05 22.80 9.51
C ASN A 263 -5.71 21.60 8.82
N LEU A 264 -7.05 21.44 8.90
CA LEU A 264 -7.76 20.36 8.20
C LEU A 264 -7.70 20.55 6.67
N PRO A 265 -7.62 19.46 5.89
CA PRO A 265 -7.61 18.06 6.32
C PRO A 265 -6.23 17.52 6.77
N ALA A 266 -5.14 18.26 6.60
CA ALA A 266 -3.78 17.78 6.87
C ALA A 266 -3.58 17.32 8.32
N SER A 267 -4.08 18.06 9.31
CA SER A 267 -3.99 17.70 10.73
C SER A 267 -4.72 16.38 11.06
N ALA A 268 -5.72 16.00 10.28
CA ALA A 268 -6.46 14.76 10.49
C ALA A 268 -5.61 13.49 10.32
N LEU A 269 -4.46 13.57 9.64
CA LEU A 269 -3.50 12.47 9.57
C LEU A 269 -2.92 12.09 10.95
N LEU A 270 -2.84 13.06 11.85
CA LEU A 270 -2.33 12.86 13.20
C LEU A 270 -3.41 12.38 14.18
N PHE A 271 -4.69 12.53 13.80
CA PHE A 271 -5.84 12.26 14.66
C PHE A 271 -6.90 11.40 13.93
N PRO A 272 -6.54 10.19 13.44
CA PRO A 272 -7.50 9.32 12.78
C PRO A 272 -8.59 8.85 13.74
N LEU A 273 -9.72 8.40 13.21
CA LEU A 273 -10.77 7.78 14.02
C LEU A 273 -10.54 6.29 14.20
N TYR A 274 -10.78 5.82 15.41
CA TYR A 274 -10.82 4.39 15.75
C TYR A 274 -12.26 3.92 15.69
N VAL A 275 -12.59 3.05 14.73
CA VAL A 275 -13.96 2.70 14.42
C VAL A 275 -14.21 1.22 14.70
N THR A 276 -15.18 0.92 15.56
CA THR A 276 -15.69 -0.43 15.81
C THR A 276 -16.76 -0.75 14.77
N ILE A 277 -16.50 -1.75 13.93
CA ILE A 277 -17.44 -2.22 12.92
C ILE A 277 -18.20 -3.41 13.48
N PRO A 278 -19.56 -3.41 13.45
CA PRO A 278 -20.37 -4.53 13.92
C PRO A 278 -19.96 -5.85 13.25
N GLY A 279 -19.68 -6.87 14.06
CA GLY A 279 -19.25 -8.18 13.57
C GLY A 279 -17.76 -8.31 13.19
N ALA A 280 -16.99 -7.25 13.21
CA ALA A 280 -15.54 -7.31 13.02
C ALA A 280 -14.84 -7.76 14.32
N ALA A 281 -13.79 -8.58 14.17
CA ALA A 281 -13.02 -9.10 15.32
C ALA A 281 -12.19 -8.01 16.03
N LYS A 282 -11.86 -6.92 15.35
CA LYS A 282 -11.07 -5.80 15.88
C LYS A 282 -11.55 -4.49 15.26
N PRO A 283 -11.48 -3.40 15.99
CA PRO A 283 -11.69 -2.07 15.45
C PRO A 283 -10.64 -1.74 14.38
N VAL A 284 -10.97 -0.76 13.55
CA VAL A 284 -10.10 -0.29 12.46
C VAL A 284 -9.80 1.20 12.61
N VAL A 285 -8.60 1.59 12.23
CA VAL A 285 -8.24 3.00 12.11
C VAL A 285 -8.76 3.52 10.77
N ARG A 286 -9.44 4.68 10.80
CA ARG A 286 -9.98 5.37 9.62
C ARG A 286 -9.35 6.74 9.47
N THR A 287 -8.59 6.90 8.41
CA THR A 287 -7.95 8.17 8.06
C THR A 287 -8.91 9.03 7.26
N ILE A 288 -9.03 10.29 7.66
CA ILE A 288 -9.82 11.29 6.95
C ILE A 288 -9.02 11.78 5.74
N LEU A 289 -9.60 11.70 4.56
CA LEU A 289 -9.00 12.15 3.30
C LEU A 289 -9.42 13.56 2.90
N SER A 290 -10.68 13.92 3.21
CA SER A 290 -11.20 15.24 2.91
C SER A 290 -12.34 15.62 3.83
N ILE A 291 -12.61 16.92 3.90
CA ILE A 291 -13.76 17.50 4.60
C ILE A 291 -14.61 18.27 3.59
N ASP A 292 -15.91 18.31 3.85
CA ASP A 292 -16.88 19.11 3.12
C ASP A 292 -17.56 20.07 4.09
N GLU A 293 -17.24 21.36 3.97
CA GLU A 293 -17.75 22.41 4.88
C GLU A 293 -19.23 22.73 4.63
N GLU A 294 -19.74 22.52 3.41
CA GLU A 294 -21.15 22.77 3.09
C GLU A 294 -22.02 21.63 3.61
N ARG A 295 -21.67 20.40 3.30
CA ARG A 295 -22.37 19.19 3.76
C ARG A 295 -22.04 18.84 5.22
N LYS A 296 -21.06 19.50 5.80
CA LYS A 296 -20.55 19.24 7.16
C LYS A 296 -20.14 17.79 7.36
N SER A 297 -19.46 17.21 6.37
CA SER A 297 -19.10 15.78 6.35
C SER A 297 -17.61 15.54 6.24
N MET A 298 -17.20 14.31 6.52
CA MET A 298 -15.82 13.84 6.42
C MET A 298 -15.77 12.58 5.55
N THR A 299 -14.85 12.55 4.57
CA THR A 299 -14.63 11.39 3.71
C THR A 299 -13.40 10.62 4.17
N PHE A 300 -13.51 9.30 4.23
CA PHE A 300 -12.47 8.40 4.74
C PHE A 300 -11.87 7.52 3.64
N ALA A 301 -10.69 6.95 3.93
CA ALA A 301 -10.01 6.00 3.04
C ALA A 301 -10.74 4.65 2.87
N GLY A 302 -11.75 4.38 3.66
CA GLY A 302 -12.59 3.17 3.62
C GLY A 302 -13.90 3.40 4.37
N ASP A 303 -14.82 2.45 4.24
CA ASP A 303 -16.18 2.56 4.79
C ASP A 303 -16.20 2.85 6.30
N VAL A 304 -17.18 3.65 6.68
CA VAL A 304 -17.60 3.89 8.07
C VAL A 304 -19.05 3.40 8.23
N PRO A 305 -19.34 2.62 9.28
CA PRO A 305 -20.66 1.99 9.46
C PRO A 305 -21.75 3.03 9.79
#